data_84e67c19f80159320f4acec80cac27e3
#
_entry.id   84e67c19f80159320f4acec80cac27e3
#
_cell.length_a   1.000
_cell.length_b   1.000
_cell.length_c   1.000
_cell.angle_alpha   90.00
_cell.angle_beta   90.00
_cell.angle_gamma   90.00
#
_symmetry.space_group_name_H-M   'P 1'
#
loop_
_entity.id
_entity.type
_entity.pdbx_description
1 polymer ?
#
loop_
_entity_poly.entity_id
_entity_poly.type
_entity_poly.pdbx_seq_one_letter_code
_entity_poly.pdbx_strand_id
1 'polypeptide(L)' 'GTFTGNISFILYKGDHYHLTVRTDDGDDIFVDTNDVWDDGDRVGIRVAPSYIRLYKKSQEPGTKNQD' A
#
# COMPACT_ATOMS: atom_id res chain seq x y z
N GLY A 1 8.71 -8.90 -7.19
CA GLY A 1 7.52 -9.54 -6.71
C GLY A 1 6.43 -8.57 -6.36
N THR A 2 5.27 -9.09 -6.11
CA THR A 2 4.12 -8.30 -5.70
C THR A 2 3.56 -8.83 -4.40
N PHE A 3 3.04 -7.92 -3.59
CA PHE A 3 2.44 -8.25 -2.31
C PHE A 3 1.15 -7.48 -2.16
N THR A 4 0.33 -7.91 -1.22
CA THR A 4 -0.89 -7.21 -0.89
C THR A 4 -0.89 -6.97 0.62
N GLY A 5 -1.38 -5.82 1.03
CA GLY A 5 -1.43 -5.50 2.44
C GLY A 5 -2.33 -4.32 2.73
N ASN A 6 -2.25 -3.85 3.96
CA ASN A 6 -3.01 -2.70 4.41
C ASN A 6 -2.07 -1.67 5.00
N ILE A 7 -2.40 -0.40 4.81
CA ILE A 7 -1.64 0.67 5.42
C ILE A 7 -1.93 0.66 6.91
N SER A 8 -0.89 0.48 7.72
CA SER A 8 -1.03 0.40 9.17
C SER A 8 -0.59 1.66 9.89
N PHE A 9 0.21 2.48 9.25
CA PHE A 9 0.71 3.70 9.88
C PHE A 9 1.10 4.71 8.80
N ILE A 10 0.80 5.98 9.04
CA ILE A 10 1.12 7.07 8.12
C ILE A 10 1.79 8.17 8.91
N LEU A 11 2.95 8.62 8.44
CA LEU A 11 3.66 9.73 9.05
C LEU A 11 3.98 10.76 7.97
N TYR A 12 3.53 11.99 8.18
CA TYR A 12 3.84 13.07 7.25
C TYR A 12 5.19 13.67 7.60
N LYS A 13 6.06 13.73 6.61
CA LYS A 13 7.44 14.18 6.81
C LYS A 13 7.69 15.61 6.35
N GLY A 14 6.64 16.35 6.04
CA GLY A 14 6.75 17.73 5.61
C GLY A 14 6.62 17.92 4.10
N ASP A 15 7.14 17.04 3.33
CA ASP A 15 7.06 17.09 1.88
C ASP A 15 6.62 15.77 1.25
N HIS A 16 6.49 14.74 2.05
CA HIS A 16 6.02 13.44 1.58
C HIS A 16 5.50 12.66 2.77
N TYR A 17 4.95 11.49 2.50
CA TYR A 17 4.44 10.59 3.53
C TYR A 17 5.33 9.37 3.64
N HIS A 18 5.51 8.93 4.86
CA HIS A 18 6.19 7.68 5.15
C HIS A 18 5.13 6.71 5.63
N LEU A 19 4.95 5.64 4.89
CA LEU A 19 3.89 4.67 5.16
C LEU A 19 4.46 3.36 5.66
N THR A 20 3.77 2.76 6.59
CA THR A 20 4.04 1.38 6.98
C THR A 20 2.88 0.55 6.45
N VAL A 21 3.21 -0.44 5.64
CA VAL A 21 2.22 -1.34 5.06
C VAL A 21 2.44 -2.71 5.64
N ARG A 22 1.39 -3.25 6.27
CA ARG A 22 1.43 -4.60 6.80
C ARG A 22 0.93 -5.54 5.72
N THR A 23 1.79 -6.44 5.26
CA THR A 23 1.42 -7.38 4.22
C THR A 23 0.52 -8.48 4.79
N ASP A 24 -0.15 -9.20 3.91
CA ASP A 24 -1.01 -10.30 4.32
C ASP A 24 -0.23 -11.40 5.02
N ASP A 25 1.07 -11.46 4.76
CA ASP A 25 1.94 -12.44 5.42
C ASP A 25 2.43 -11.98 6.79
N GLY A 26 2.08 -10.76 7.19
CA GLY A 26 2.47 -10.24 8.48
C GLY A 26 3.76 -9.46 8.50
N ASP A 27 4.33 -9.16 7.36
CA ASP A 27 5.54 -8.36 7.28
C ASP A 27 5.21 -6.88 7.17
N ASP A 28 6.10 -6.04 7.67
CA ASP A 28 5.95 -4.59 7.54
C ASP A 28 6.88 -4.10 6.44
N ILE A 29 6.33 -3.32 5.53
CA ILE A 29 7.08 -2.72 4.44
C ILE A 29 6.96 -1.21 4.58
N PHE A 30 8.07 -0.50 4.44
CA PHE A 30 8.11 0.95 4.60
C PHE A 30 8.26 1.61 3.23
N VAL A 31 7.40 2.58 2.96
CA VAL A 31 7.34 3.23 1.65
C VAL A 31 7.24 4.73 1.83
N ASP A 32 8.06 5.47 1.09
CA ASP A 32 7.93 6.92 1.02
C ASP A 32 7.19 7.27 -0.25
N THR A 33 6.20 8.15 -0.15
CA THR A 33 5.38 8.51 -1.29
C THR A 33 4.84 9.92 -1.14
N ASN A 34 4.59 10.58 -2.27
CA ASN A 34 3.91 11.87 -2.26
C ASN A 34 2.40 11.72 -2.38
N ASP A 35 1.94 10.51 -2.64
CA ASP A 35 0.51 10.27 -2.78
C ASP A 35 -0.16 10.23 -1.41
N VAL A 36 -1.41 10.61 -1.39
CA VAL A 36 -2.20 10.60 -0.17
C VAL A 36 -2.89 9.25 -0.03
N TRP A 37 -2.66 8.61 1.10
CA TRP A 37 -3.28 7.33 1.43
C TRP A 37 -3.95 7.44 2.79
N ASP A 38 -4.90 6.56 3.06
CA ASP A 38 -5.56 6.53 4.35
C ASP A 38 -5.16 5.31 5.13
N ASP A 39 -5.18 5.46 6.45
CA ASP A 39 -4.93 4.37 7.35
C ASP A 39 -5.96 3.28 7.09
N GLY A 40 -5.51 2.06 6.95
CA GLY A 40 -6.40 0.94 6.69
C GLY A 40 -6.65 0.67 5.22
N ASP A 41 -6.18 1.53 4.32
CA ASP A 41 -6.37 1.30 2.89
C ASP A 41 -5.74 -0.01 2.46
N ARG A 42 -6.44 -0.69 1.59
CA ARG A 42 -5.95 -1.94 1.01
C ARG A 42 -5.11 -1.60 -0.21
N VAL A 43 -3.88 -2.06 -0.25
CA VAL A 43 -2.95 -1.69 -1.31
C VAL A 43 -2.25 -2.91 -1.86
N GLY A 44 -1.86 -2.80 -3.12
CA GLY A 44 -0.93 -3.72 -3.72
C GLY A 44 0.45 -3.08 -3.71
N ILE A 45 1.47 -3.88 -3.51
CA ILE A 45 2.84 -3.41 -3.45
C ILE A 45 3.61 -4.14 -4.53
N ARG A 46 4.20 -3.38 -5.43
CA ARG A 46 5.06 -3.95 -6.45
C ARG A 46 6.50 -3.56 -6.12
N VAL A 47 7.34 -4.54 -5.94
CA VAL A 47 8.75 -4.32 -5.65
C VAL A 47 9.55 -4.56 -6.92
N ALA A 48 10.22 -3.52 -7.39
CA ALA A 48 11.10 -3.59 -8.54
C ALA A 48 12.55 -3.40 -8.06
N PRO A 49 13.53 -3.74 -8.89
CA PRO A 49 14.93 -3.62 -8.45
C PRO A 49 15.33 -2.25 -7.94
N SER A 50 14.72 -1.20 -8.45
CA SER A 50 15.12 0.16 -8.09
C SER A 50 14.05 0.97 -7.37
N TYR A 51 12.86 0.42 -7.13
CA TYR A 51 11.82 1.19 -6.46
C TYR A 51 10.71 0.29 -5.98
N ILE A 52 9.85 0.86 -5.13
CA ILE A 52 8.65 0.20 -4.63
C ILE A 52 7.46 1.05 -5.05
N ARG A 53 6.45 0.43 -5.63
CA ARG A 53 5.24 1.13 -6.03
C ARG A 53 4.05 0.61 -5.25
N LEU A 54 3.18 1.54 -4.86
CA LEU A 54 1.91 1.19 -4.26
C LEU A 54 0.80 1.48 -5.24
N TYR A 55 -0.24 0.68 -5.22
CA TYR A 55 -1.44 0.96 -5.98
C TYR A 55 -2.65 0.55 -5.17
N LYS A 56 -3.76 1.21 -5.44
CA LYS A 56 -4.98 0.97 -4.71
C LYS A 56 -5.51 -0.40 -5.07
N LYS A 57 -5.89 -1.15 -4.06
CA LYS A 57 -6.45 -2.47 -4.25
C LYS A 57 -7.85 -2.47 -3.71
N SER A 58 -8.82 -2.83 -4.54
CA SER A 58 -10.20 -2.83 -4.13
C SER A 58 -10.47 -3.98 -3.19
N GLN A 59 -11.25 -3.70 -2.16
CA GLN A 59 -11.72 -4.73 -1.25
C GLN A 59 -13.12 -5.14 -1.55
N GLU A 60 -13.63 -4.68 -2.63
CA GLU A 60 -14.99 -4.89 -3.02
C GLU A 60 -15.29 -6.36 -3.09
N PRO A 61 -16.22 -6.86 -2.34
CA PRO A 61 -16.57 -8.26 -2.51
C PRO A 61 -17.22 -8.43 -3.84
N GLY A 62 -16.82 -9.21 -4.46
CA GLY A 62 -17.24 -9.49 -5.67
C GLY A 62 -18.03 -8.73 -6.53
N THR A 63 -18.13 -8.38 -6.98
CA THR A 63 -18.87 -7.71 -7.74
C THR A 63 -18.40 -7.75 -8.99
N LYS A 64 -18.00 -8.13 -8.78
CA LYS A 64 -17.73 -8.07 -9.60
C LYS A 64 -17.42 -8.03 -10.56
N ASN A 65 -17.18 -7.85 -10.73
CA ASN A 65 -16.95 -7.59 -11.53
C ASN A 65 -16.61 -7.55 -12.27
N GLN A 66 -16.29 -7.43 -12.40
CA GLN A 66 -15.98 -7.13 -13.05
C GLN A 66 -15.65 -7.29 -13.69
N ASP A 67 -15.47 -7.29 -13.78
CA ASP A 67 -15.20 -7.16 -14.38
C ASP A 67 -15.11 -7.20 -14.90
#